data_829b4562d8d2d1bdaa5cce364a414098
#
_entry.id   829b4562d8d2d1bdaa5cce364a414098
#
_cell.length_a   1.000
_cell.length_b   1.000
_cell.length_c   1.000
_cell.angle_alpha   90.00
_cell.angle_beta   90.00
_cell.angle_gamma   90.00
#
_symmetry.space_group_name_H-M   'P 1'
#
loop_
_entity.id
_entity.type
_entity.pdbx_description
1 polymer ?
#
loop_
_entity_poly.entity_id
_entity_poly.type
_entity_poly.pdbx_seq_one_letter_code
_entity_poly.pdbx_strand_id
1 'polypeptide(L)'
;VARGPLGLGTDFESVREYSPSDDIRQLNWRATARLGRPMSNQYRVERDRDVFCVLDSGRLMAAPIGSKTMLDAALDAVAVIALAADELGDRCGAVAFDATVRAAIAPRHLGGRAVVEALFSVEPTAVDSDFELAFTRVGSSRRAFVLVLTDLIDESAARSLIAGMPMLARRHAVVVASAIDPVLSELTTTPPDTADQVASAVVALDVLEARAAAALRLRRAGAEVLEARAEDLAGRCLSAYLRAKSRARL
;
A
#
# COMPACT_ATOMS: atom_id res chain seq x y z
N VAL A 1 -4.86 16.49 -21.74
CA VAL A 1 -5.21 15.76 -20.52
C VAL A 1 -6.01 14.54 -20.94
N ALA A 2 -5.48 13.33 -20.72
CA ALA A 2 -6.19 12.08 -21.04
C ALA A 2 -7.39 11.92 -20.11
N ARG A 3 -8.60 11.89 -20.66
CA ARG A 3 -9.83 11.74 -19.87
C ARG A 3 -10.03 10.25 -19.50
N GLY A 4 -10.16 9.97 -18.20
CA GLY A 4 -10.41 8.63 -17.66
C GLY A 4 -11.78 8.05 -18.03
N PRO A 5 -12.05 6.75 -17.78
CA PRO A 5 -13.36 6.15 -17.95
C PRO A 5 -14.38 6.79 -16.98
N LEU A 6 -15.66 6.74 -17.37
CA LEU A 6 -16.78 7.19 -16.53
C LEU A 6 -16.99 6.19 -15.38
N GLY A 7 -17.18 6.68 -14.16
CA GLY A 7 -17.39 5.81 -13.00
C GLY A 7 -17.47 6.54 -11.67
N LEU A 8 -17.09 5.87 -10.59
CA LEU A 8 -17.04 6.41 -9.23
C LEU A 8 -15.79 7.31 -9.00
N GLY A 9 -15.42 8.12 -9.99
CA GLY A 9 -14.33 9.08 -9.89
C GLY A 9 -14.69 10.32 -9.08
N THR A 10 -13.72 11.21 -8.92
CA THR A 10 -13.85 12.47 -8.17
C THR A 10 -13.80 13.70 -9.08
N ASP A 11 -13.42 13.52 -10.33
CA ASP A 11 -13.38 14.61 -11.30
C ASP A 11 -14.78 14.78 -11.91
N PHE A 12 -15.47 15.88 -11.54
CA PHE A 12 -16.79 16.18 -12.05
C PHE A 12 -16.73 16.44 -13.55
N GLU A 13 -17.51 15.69 -14.33
CA GLU A 13 -17.58 15.88 -15.77
C GLU A 13 -18.83 16.58 -16.22
N SER A 14 -19.98 16.06 -15.81
CA SER A 14 -21.27 16.55 -16.29
C SER A 14 -22.43 16.14 -15.37
N VAL A 15 -23.59 16.74 -15.60
CA VAL A 15 -24.85 16.29 -15.03
C VAL A 15 -25.66 15.64 -16.13
N ARG A 16 -26.11 14.41 -15.92
CA ARG A 16 -27.01 13.69 -16.82
C ARG A 16 -28.25 13.20 -16.10
N GLU A 17 -29.20 12.69 -16.83
CA GLU A 17 -30.38 12.06 -16.26
C GLU A 17 -29.99 10.81 -15.44
N TYR A 18 -30.57 10.66 -14.26
CA TYR A 18 -30.33 9.52 -13.36
C TYR A 18 -30.81 8.22 -13.99
N SER A 19 -30.00 7.20 -13.91
CA SER A 19 -30.35 5.83 -14.29
C SER A 19 -30.49 4.97 -13.02
N PRO A 20 -31.39 3.94 -13.01
CA PRO A 20 -31.49 3.00 -11.87
C PRO A 20 -30.20 2.25 -11.52
N SER A 21 -29.24 2.23 -12.42
CA SER A 21 -27.91 1.66 -12.22
C SER A 21 -26.92 2.61 -11.53
N ASP A 22 -27.30 3.88 -11.32
CA ASP A 22 -26.42 4.87 -10.68
C ASP A 22 -26.48 4.77 -9.16
N ASP A 23 -25.36 5.11 -8.50
CA ASP A 23 -25.36 5.24 -7.05
C ASP A 23 -26.19 6.45 -6.62
N ILE A 24 -27.14 6.24 -5.71
CA ILE A 24 -28.02 7.29 -5.19
C ILE A 24 -27.24 8.47 -4.57
N ARG A 25 -26.00 8.23 -4.11
CA ARG A 25 -25.09 9.27 -3.61
C ARG A 25 -24.61 10.25 -4.67
N GLN A 26 -24.74 9.90 -5.95
CA GLN A 26 -24.40 10.77 -7.07
C GLN A 26 -25.57 11.67 -7.50
N LEU A 27 -26.72 11.55 -6.86
CA LEU A 27 -27.91 12.32 -7.20
C LEU A 27 -27.66 13.82 -6.97
N ASN A 28 -27.85 14.62 -8.03
CA ASN A 28 -27.71 16.07 -7.97
C ASN A 28 -29.07 16.72 -7.63
N TRP A 29 -29.33 16.89 -6.34
CA TRP A 29 -30.59 17.45 -5.86
C TRP A 29 -30.89 18.84 -6.41
N ARG A 30 -29.88 19.67 -6.65
CA ARG A 30 -29.99 21.00 -7.21
C ARG A 30 -30.47 20.99 -8.67
N ALA A 31 -29.84 20.13 -9.49
CA ALA A 31 -30.23 19.96 -10.88
C ALA A 31 -31.60 19.28 -10.99
N THR A 32 -31.88 18.30 -10.14
CA THR A 32 -33.18 17.62 -10.03
C THR A 32 -34.30 18.59 -9.74
N ALA A 33 -34.13 19.44 -8.73
CA ALA A 33 -35.14 20.47 -8.37
C ALA A 33 -35.35 21.48 -9.49
N ARG A 34 -34.32 21.84 -10.25
CA ARG A 34 -34.40 22.83 -11.34
C ARG A 34 -34.99 22.28 -12.63
N LEU A 35 -34.75 20.98 -12.92
CA LEU A 35 -35.20 20.37 -14.17
C LEU A 35 -36.44 19.49 -14.03
N GLY A 36 -36.95 19.29 -12.80
CA GLY A 36 -38.13 18.50 -12.52
C GLY A 36 -38.00 17.00 -12.78
N ARG A 37 -36.78 16.50 -12.98
CA ARG A 37 -36.48 15.09 -13.21
C ARG A 37 -35.19 14.71 -12.50
N PRO A 38 -35.03 13.43 -12.05
CA PRO A 38 -33.83 12.99 -11.34
C PRO A 38 -32.58 13.17 -12.19
N MET A 39 -31.59 13.87 -11.64
CA MET A 39 -30.32 14.14 -12.30
C MET A 39 -29.17 13.57 -11.47
N SER A 40 -28.17 12.99 -12.13
CA SER A 40 -26.97 12.41 -11.51
C SER A 40 -25.71 13.16 -11.93
N ASN A 41 -24.80 13.37 -10.98
CA ASN A 41 -23.47 13.84 -11.28
C ASN A 41 -22.67 12.70 -11.89
N GLN A 42 -22.08 12.96 -13.03
CA GLN A 42 -21.19 12.04 -13.70
C GLN A 42 -19.75 12.43 -13.38
N TYR A 43 -19.00 11.49 -12.82
CA TYR A 43 -17.60 11.68 -12.47
C TYR A 43 -16.71 10.82 -13.35
N ARG A 44 -15.50 11.29 -13.59
CA ARG A 44 -14.43 10.50 -14.22
C ARG A 44 -13.42 10.04 -13.18
N VAL A 45 -12.88 8.87 -13.40
CA VAL A 45 -11.71 8.41 -12.63
C VAL A 45 -10.51 9.27 -13.06
N GLU A 46 -9.92 10.00 -12.13
CA GLU A 46 -8.71 10.75 -12.41
C GLU A 46 -7.59 9.83 -12.89
N ARG A 47 -6.90 10.25 -13.93
CA ARG A 47 -5.68 9.63 -14.46
C ARG A 47 -4.48 10.51 -14.13
N ASP A 48 -3.28 10.00 -14.38
CA ASP A 48 -2.03 10.75 -14.18
C ASP A 48 -1.67 10.99 -12.70
N ARG A 49 -2.08 10.07 -11.83
CA ARG A 49 -1.65 10.05 -10.44
C ARG A 49 -0.32 9.34 -10.30
N ASP A 50 0.48 9.77 -9.34
CA ASP A 50 1.72 9.07 -9.01
C ASP A 50 1.41 7.93 -8.03
N VAL A 51 1.91 6.75 -8.37
CA VAL A 51 1.95 5.56 -7.53
C VAL A 51 3.40 5.19 -7.31
N PHE A 52 3.82 5.11 -6.05
CA PHE A 52 5.21 4.83 -5.72
C PHE A 52 5.30 3.66 -4.75
N CYS A 53 5.93 2.57 -5.18
CA CYS A 53 6.20 1.40 -4.34
C CYS A 53 7.58 1.54 -3.68
N VAL A 54 7.61 1.44 -2.36
CA VAL A 54 8.83 1.47 -1.54
C VAL A 54 9.01 0.08 -0.97
N LEU A 55 9.95 -0.69 -1.52
CA LEU A 55 10.19 -2.09 -1.21
C LEU A 55 11.44 -2.22 -0.34
N ASP A 56 11.24 -2.62 0.89
CA ASP A 56 12.31 -3.04 1.78
C ASP A 56 12.89 -4.38 1.30
N SER A 57 14.22 -4.48 1.24
CA SER A 57 14.95 -5.70 0.92
C SER A 57 16.02 -6.06 1.98
N GLY A 58 15.91 -5.48 3.17
CA GLY A 58 16.80 -5.76 4.28
C GLY A 58 16.54 -7.12 4.93
N ARG A 59 17.30 -7.40 6.01
CA ARG A 59 17.38 -8.72 6.65
C ARG A 59 16.03 -9.32 7.07
N LEU A 60 15.06 -8.47 7.47
CA LEU A 60 13.75 -8.96 7.90
C LEU A 60 12.92 -9.53 6.75
N MET A 61 13.15 -9.04 5.55
CA MET A 61 12.43 -9.49 4.36
C MET A 61 12.86 -10.89 3.86
N ALA A 62 13.95 -11.43 4.41
CA ALA A 62 14.39 -12.82 4.17
C ALA A 62 13.56 -13.86 4.95
N ALA A 63 12.76 -13.42 5.94
CA ALA A 63 11.99 -14.34 6.78
C ALA A 63 11.03 -15.19 5.93
N PRO A 64 11.00 -16.52 6.18
CA PRO A 64 10.10 -17.42 5.46
C PRO A 64 8.65 -17.18 5.92
N ILE A 65 7.73 -17.26 4.97
CA ILE A 65 6.28 -17.21 5.22
C ILE A 65 5.59 -18.25 4.33
N GLY A 66 5.22 -19.38 4.90
CA GLY A 66 4.77 -20.55 4.14
C GLY A 66 5.83 -21.06 3.18
N SER A 67 5.56 -21.09 1.87
CA SER A 67 6.48 -21.51 0.81
C SER A 67 7.28 -20.39 0.17
N LYS A 68 7.15 -19.15 0.64
CA LYS A 68 7.75 -17.93 0.10
C LYS A 68 8.54 -17.20 1.19
N THR A 69 9.22 -16.12 0.83
CA THR A 69 9.75 -15.14 1.77
C THR A 69 8.80 -13.95 1.93
N MET A 70 9.03 -13.12 2.95
CA MET A 70 8.34 -11.83 3.09
C MET A 70 8.57 -10.94 1.85
N LEU A 71 9.78 -10.98 1.28
CA LEU A 71 10.11 -10.25 0.06
C LEU A 71 9.29 -10.73 -1.14
N ASP A 72 9.12 -12.05 -1.31
CA ASP A 72 8.32 -12.60 -2.41
C ASP A 72 6.85 -12.12 -2.33
N ALA A 73 6.27 -12.14 -1.13
CA ALA A 73 4.92 -11.64 -0.92
C ALA A 73 4.79 -10.13 -1.20
N ALA A 74 5.82 -9.37 -0.86
CA ALA A 74 5.89 -7.95 -1.16
C ALA A 74 6.06 -7.68 -2.67
N LEU A 75 6.89 -8.45 -3.37
CA LEU A 75 7.06 -8.36 -4.83
C LEU A 75 5.76 -8.69 -5.58
N ASP A 76 5.01 -9.70 -5.14
CA ASP A 76 3.68 -10.00 -5.69
C ASP A 76 2.74 -8.79 -5.55
N ALA A 77 2.75 -8.12 -4.38
CA ALA A 77 1.94 -6.93 -4.17
C ALA A 77 2.39 -5.76 -5.06
N VAL A 78 3.70 -5.54 -5.22
CA VAL A 78 4.22 -4.52 -6.15
C VAL A 78 3.78 -4.80 -7.57
N ALA A 79 3.89 -6.05 -8.04
CA ALA A 79 3.50 -6.42 -9.40
C ALA A 79 2.02 -6.13 -9.68
N VAL A 80 1.13 -6.47 -8.74
CA VAL A 80 -0.31 -6.19 -8.86
C VAL A 80 -0.59 -4.68 -8.90
N ILE A 81 0.05 -3.90 -8.03
CA ILE A 81 -0.11 -2.43 -8.02
C ILE A 81 0.44 -1.80 -9.30
N ALA A 82 1.59 -2.25 -9.77
CA ALA A 82 2.23 -1.74 -10.98
C ALA A 82 1.36 -1.97 -12.22
N LEU A 83 0.82 -3.17 -12.38
CA LEU A 83 -0.11 -3.51 -13.47
C LEU A 83 -1.42 -2.72 -13.37
N ALA A 84 -1.99 -2.61 -12.16
CA ALA A 84 -3.20 -1.85 -11.95
C ALA A 84 -3.01 -0.34 -12.23
N ALA A 85 -1.86 0.23 -11.89
CA ALA A 85 -1.53 1.62 -12.20
C ALA A 85 -1.46 1.87 -13.71
N ASP A 86 -0.85 0.96 -14.48
CA ASP A 86 -0.80 1.04 -15.95
C ASP A 86 -2.20 0.98 -16.56
N GLU A 87 -3.05 0.03 -16.13
CA GLU A 87 -4.44 -0.11 -16.60
C GLU A 87 -5.30 1.12 -16.27
N LEU A 88 -5.08 1.73 -15.10
CA LEU A 88 -5.80 2.91 -14.68
C LEU A 88 -5.23 4.23 -15.25
N GLY A 89 -4.13 4.16 -16.02
CA GLY A 89 -3.47 5.31 -16.65
C GLY A 89 -2.73 6.19 -15.64
N ASP A 90 -2.28 5.63 -14.52
CA ASP A 90 -1.47 6.31 -13.52
C ASP A 90 0.03 6.14 -13.84
N ARG A 91 0.86 6.95 -13.17
CA ARG A 91 2.30 6.89 -13.32
C ARG A 91 2.89 6.04 -12.20
N CYS A 92 3.48 4.90 -12.54
CA CYS A 92 4.06 3.99 -11.57
C CYS A 92 5.58 4.14 -11.48
N GLY A 93 6.08 4.17 -10.26
CA GLY A 93 7.50 4.14 -9.92
C GLY A 93 7.75 3.28 -8.68
N ALA A 94 9.02 2.96 -8.43
CA ALA A 94 9.40 2.19 -7.26
C ALA A 94 10.83 2.47 -6.81
N VAL A 95 11.10 2.16 -5.54
CA VAL A 95 12.45 2.04 -4.99
C VAL A 95 12.54 0.74 -4.19
N ALA A 96 13.56 -0.08 -4.46
CA ALA A 96 13.98 -1.15 -3.58
C ALA A 96 15.25 -0.73 -2.85
N PHE A 97 15.31 -1.01 -1.57
CA PHE A 97 16.39 -0.54 -0.71
C PHE A 97 16.67 -1.48 0.47
N ASP A 98 17.88 -1.42 0.93
CA ASP A 98 18.38 -1.92 2.21
C ASP A 98 19.15 -0.78 2.90
N ALA A 99 20.39 -0.97 3.31
CA ALA A 99 21.30 0.13 3.69
C ALA A 99 21.66 1.04 2.51
N THR A 100 21.33 0.62 1.28
CA THR A 100 21.56 1.31 0.01
C THR A 100 20.35 1.22 -0.90
N VAL A 101 20.33 2.03 -1.97
CA VAL A 101 19.31 1.88 -3.03
C VAL A 101 19.71 0.75 -3.95
N ARG A 102 18.90 -0.32 -4.02
CA ARG A 102 19.10 -1.50 -4.87
C ARG A 102 18.57 -1.30 -6.29
N ALA A 103 17.40 -0.67 -6.38
CA ALA A 103 16.78 -0.30 -7.66
C ALA A 103 15.92 0.95 -7.45
N ALA A 104 15.82 1.81 -8.48
CA ALA A 104 14.95 2.99 -8.43
C ALA A 104 14.41 3.31 -9.82
N ILE A 105 13.09 3.43 -9.92
CA ILE A 105 12.34 3.83 -11.12
C ILE A 105 11.46 5.00 -10.74
N ALA A 106 11.68 6.15 -11.42
CA ALA A 106 10.82 7.31 -11.23
C ALA A 106 9.40 7.06 -11.78
N PRO A 107 8.35 7.62 -11.17
CA PRO A 107 6.98 7.47 -11.66
C PRO A 107 6.82 7.95 -13.10
N ARG A 108 6.33 7.06 -13.97
CA ARG A 108 6.07 7.33 -15.38
C ARG A 108 4.87 6.56 -15.89
N HIS A 109 4.24 7.04 -16.96
CA HIS A 109 3.18 6.29 -17.65
C HIS A 109 3.73 4.98 -18.22
N LEU A 110 2.91 3.94 -18.17
CA LEU A 110 3.30 2.58 -18.53
C LEU A 110 4.59 2.15 -17.81
N GLY A 111 4.73 2.63 -16.56
CA GLY A 111 5.90 2.36 -15.73
C GLY A 111 5.87 1.01 -15.04
N GLY A 112 4.69 0.37 -14.94
CA GLY A 112 4.51 -0.85 -14.19
C GLY A 112 5.37 -1.99 -14.66
N ARG A 113 5.45 -2.21 -15.97
CA ARG A 113 6.37 -3.22 -16.53
C ARG A 113 7.83 -2.97 -16.14
N ALA A 114 8.29 -1.74 -16.24
CA ALA A 114 9.66 -1.37 -15.88
C ALA A 114 9.93 -1.53 -14.38
N VAL A 115 8.93 -1.27 -13.54
CA VAL A 115 9.00 -1.53 -12.09
C VAL A 115 9.18 -3.02 -11.83
N VAL A 116 8.35 -3.87 -12.44
CA VAL A 116 8.46 -5.34 -12.27
C VAL A 116 9.82 -5.84 -12.76
N GLU A 117 10.27 -5.42 -13.94
CA GLU A 117 11.58 -5.82 -14.50
C GLU A 117 12.75 -5.37 -13.59
N ALA A 118 12.71 -4.14 -13.06
CA ALA A 118 13.77 -3.62 -12.21
C ALA A 118 13.85 -4.29 -10.84
N LEU A 119 12.71 -4.78 -10.33
CA LEU A 119 12.63 -5.42 -9.01
C LEU A 119 12.77 -6.94 -9.08
N PHE A 120 12.69 -7.53 -10.26
CA PHE A 120 12.72 -8.99 -10.45
C PHE A 120 13.98 -9.68 -9.87
N SER A 121 15.13 -8.98 -9.89
CA SER A 121 16.40 -9.49 -9.40
C SER A 121 16.74 -9.04 -7.97
N VAL A 122 15.81 -8.38 -7.28
CA VAL A 122 16.03 -7.94 -5.90
C VAL A 122 15.91 -9.14 -4.97
N GLU A 123 16.95 -9.37 -4.21
CA GLU A 123 17.02 -10.42 -3.17
C GLU A 123 17.18 -9.77 -1.80
N PRO A 124 16.73 -10.43 -0.72
CA PRO A 124 16.90 -9.91 0.61
C PRO A 124 18.37 -9.95 1.01
N THR A 125 18.79 -8.96 1.78
CA THR A 125 20.18 -8.85 2.26
C THR A 125 20.26 -9.02 3.77
N ALA A 126 21.48 -9.26 4.29
CA ALA A 126 21.69 -9.43 5.73
C ALA A 126 21.91 -8.11 6.50
N VAL A 127 21.50 -6.97 5.93
CA VAL A 127 21.68 -5.64 6.54
C VAL A 127 20.35 -5.01 6.92
N ASP A 128 20.40 -4.06 7.85
CA ASP A 128 19.22 -3.26 8.21
C ASP A 128 18.91 -2.21 7.15
N SER A 129 17.65 -1.86 7.03
CA SER A 129 17.15 -0.95 6.00
C SER A 129 17.16 0.49 6.45
N ASP A 130 17.64 1.38 5.57
CA ASP A 130 17.64 2.83 5.75
C ASP A 130 16.41 3.45 5.09
N PHE A 131 15.34 3.64 5.86
CA PHE A 131 14.09 4.24 5.39
C PHE A 131 14.24 5.71 5.02
N GLU A 132 15.15 6.47 5.63
CA GLU A 132 15.39 7.87 5.28
C GLU A 132 15.91 7.98 3.85
N LEU A 133 16.84 7.10 3.48
CA LEU A 133 17.35 6.99 2.13
C LEU A 133 16.22 6.71 1.11
N ALA A 134 15.35 5.75 1.42
CA ALA A 134 14.22 5.41 0.56
C ALA A 134 13.23 6.57 0.42
N PHE A 135 12.91 7.25 1.52
CA PHE A 135 11.94 8.33 1.53
C PHE A 135 12.42 9.57 0.78
N THR A 136 13.73 9.83 0.76
CA THR A 136 14.30 10.88 -0.09
C THR A 136 14.07 10.63 -1.58
N ARG A 137 13.93 9.36 -2.00
CA ARG A 137 13.65 8.97 -3.39
C ARG A 137 12.18 9.15 -3.78
N VAL A 138 11.25 9.03 -2.82
CA VAL A 138 9.84 9.41 -3.03
C VAL A 138 9.75 10.92 -3.29
N GLY A 139 10.60 11.67 -2.63
CA GLY A 139 10.94 13.05 -2.96
C GLY A 139 9.82 14.06 -2.79
N SER A 140 10.03 15.22 -3.41
CA SER A 140 9.09 16.35 -3.47
C SER A 140 8.10 16.24 -4.65
N SER A 141 7.88 15.03 -5.17
CA SER A 141 6.96 14.76 -6.27
C SER A 141 5.53 15.26 -5.97
N ARG A 142 4.69 15.25 -6.97
CA ARG A 142 3.25 15.50 -6.81
C ARG A 142 2.69 14.61 -5.71
N ARG A 143 1.52 14.95 -5.19
CA ARG A 143 0.82 14.08 -4.26
C ARG A 143 0.63 12.69 -4.88
N ALA A 144 1.08 11.65 -4.16
CA ALA A 144 1.16 10.28 -4.66
C ALA A 144 0.44 9.31 -3.71
N PHE A 145 0.09 8.15 -4.23
CA PHE A 145 -0.12 6.96 -3.42
C PHE A 145 1.25 6.31 -3.17
N VAL A 146 1.64 6.16 -1.92
CA VAL A 146 2.91 5.55 -1.53
C VAL A 146 2.62 4.26 -0.79
N LEU A 147 3.04 3.13 -1.36
CA LEU A 147 2.95 1.81 -0.74
C LEU A 147 4.32 1.43 -0.21
N VAL A 148 4.47 1.37 1.10
CA VAL A 148 5.69 0.89 1.78
C VAL A 148 5.48 -0.57 2.15
N LEU A 149 6.32 -1.45 1.66
CA LEU A 149 6.30 -2.89 1.91
C LEU A 149 7.52 -3.25 2.76
N THR A 150 7.28 -3.67 3.99
CA THR A 150 8.31 -4.00 4.98
C THR A 150 7.73 -4.90 6.06
N ASP A 151 8.59 -5.51 6.87
CA ASP A 151 8.15 -6.19 8.08
C ASP A 151 8.19 -5.26 9.31
N LEU A 152 7.26 -5.48 10.25
CA LEU A 152 7.05 -4.64 11.44
C LEU A 152 7.51 -5.34 12.74
N ILE A 153 8.22 -6.47 12.63
CA ILE A 153 8.59 -7.29 13.81
C ILE A 153 9.53 -6.56 14.77
N ASP A 154 10.45 -5.77 14.26
CA ASP A 154 11.52 -5.16 15.06
C ASP A 154 11.22 -3.68 15.34
N GLU A 155 11.09 -3.32 16.62
CA GLU A 155 10.87 -1.92 17.04
C GLU A 155 12.03 -1.01 16.61
N SER A 156 13.28 -1.52 16.54
CA SER A 156 14.43 -0.73 16.13
C SER A 156 14.39 -0.42 14.63
N ALA A 157 14.04 -1.40 13.79
CA ALA A 157 13.83 -1.19 12.37
C ALA A 157 12.60 -0.29 12.10
N ALA A 158 11.51 -0.49 12.84
CA ALA A 158 10.32 0.36 12.73
C ALA A 158 10.57 1.81 13.18
N ARG A 159 11.58 2.09 14.01
CA ARG A 159 11.87 3.42 14.53
C ARG A 159 12.19 4.43 13.43
N SER A 160 13.07 4.09 12.48
CA SER A 160 13.42 4.95 11.34
C SER A 160 12.24 5.15 10.39
N LEU A 161 11.46 4.08 10.14
CA LEU A 161 10.20 4.14 9.40
C LEU A 161 9.20 5.10 10.07
N ILE A 162 8.97 4.96 11.39
CA ILE A 162 8.04 5.81 12.15
C ILE A 162 8.51 7.26 12.17
N ALA A 163 9.82 7.51 12.33
CA ALA A 163 10.38 8.86 12.37
C ALA A 163 10.21 9.60 11.03
N GLY A 164 10.38 8.92 9.91
CA GLY A 164 10.21 9.49 8.56
C GLY A 164 8.74 9.62 8.11
N MET A 165 7.82 8.89 8.74
CA MET A 165 6.43 8.81 8.30
C MET A 165 5.68 10.15 8.25
N PRO A 166 5.80 11.07 9.25
CA PRO A 166 5.10 12.36 9.20
C PRO A 166 5.48 13.20 7.98
N MET A 167 6.72 13.10 7.51
CA MET A 167 7.18 13.81 6.32
C MET A 167 6.44 13.32 5.06
N LEU A 168 6.28 12.01 4.91
CA LEU A 168 5.56 11.42 3.77
C LEU A 168 4.05 11.65 3.88
N ALA A 169 3.44 11.36 5.03
CA ALA A 169 2.00 11.39 5.24
C ALA A 169 1.40 12.80 5.13
N ARG A 170 2.20 13.87 5.30
CA ARG A 170 1.76 15.26 5.06
C ARG A 170 1.46 15.54 3.58
N ARG A 171 2.10 14.84 2.67
CA ARG A 171 2.03 15.11 1.22
C ARG A 171 1.35 13.99 0.44
N HIS A 172 1.49 12.75 0.88
CA HIS A 172 1.10 11.55 0.15
C HIS A 172 0.02 10.78 0.91
N ALA A 173 -0.71 9.94 0.20
CA ALA A 173 -1.51 8.89 0.82
C ALA A 173 -0.62 7.67 1.04
N VAL A 174 -0.23 7.42 2.29
CA VAL A 174 0.75 6.38 2.62
C VAL A 174 0.07 5.16 3.19
N VAL A 175 0.37 4.01 2.62
CA VAL A 175 0.02 2.69 3.13
C VAL A 175 1.30 1.95 3.47
N VAL A 176 1.42 1.47 4.69
CA VAL A 176 2.46 0.54 5.11
C VAL A 176 1.85 -0.85 5.14
N ALA A 177 2.39 -1.76 4.37
CA ALA A 177 1.87 -3.12 4.22
C ALA A 177 2.91 -4.16 4.63
N SER A 178 2.48 -5.13 5.40
CA SER A 178 3.31 -6.23 5.90
C SER A 178 2.55 -7.54 5.80
N ALA A 179 3.25 -8.62 5.42
CA ALA A 179 2.70 -9.96 5.52
C ALA A 179 2.69 -10.44 6.98
N ILE A 180 1.71 -11.27 7.33
CA ILE A 180 1.62 -11.91 8.65
C ILE A 180 1.83 -13.40 8.46
N ASP A 181 2.76 -13.96 9.25
CA ASP A 181 2.90 -15.40 9.35
C ASP A 181 1.74 -16.00 10.16
N PRO A 182 0.91 -16.87 9.57
CA PRO A 182 -0.20 -17.51 10.29
C PRO A 182 0.27 -18.35 11.47
N VAL A 183 1.50 -18.85 11.47
CA VAL A 183 2.08 -19.64 12.57
C VAL A 183 2.11 -18.83 13.87
N LEU A 184 2.33 -17.52 13.83
CA LEU A 184 2.29 -16.68 15.04
C LEU A 184 0.92 -16.69 15.69
N SER A 185 -0.15 -16.66 14.89
CA SER A 185 -1.52 -16.74 15.42
C SER A 185 -1.84 -18.14 15.95
N GLU A 186 -1.38 -19.18 15.27
CA GLU A 186 -1.59 -20.58 15.69
C GLU A 186 -0.90 -20.86 17.03
N LEU A 187 0.34 -20.39 17.21
CA LEU A 187 1.09 -20.54 18.46
C LEU A 187 0.42 -19.87 19.67
N THR A 188 -0.35 -18.80 19.42
CA THR A 188 -1.01 -18.06 20.52
C THR A 188 -2.43 -18.52 20.79
N THR A 189 -3.07 -19.24 19.86
CA THR A 189 -4.46 -19.72 20.01
C THR A 189 -4.56 -21.19 20.40
N THR A 190 -3.53 -21.99 20.10
CA THR A 190 -3.48 -23.41 20.47
C THR A 190 -2.95 -23.56 21.88
N PRO A 191 -3.69 -24.25 22.79
CA PRO A 191 -3.19 -24.51 24.13
C PRO A 191 -1.88 -25.31 24.10
N PRO A 192 -0.82 -24.83 24.79
CA PRO A 192 0.47 -25.52 24.79
C PRO A 192 0.45 -26.73 25.73
N ASP A 193 0.95 -27.86 25.26
CA ASP A 193 1.04 -29.10 26.02
C ASP A 193 2.45 -29.40 26.56
N THR A 194 3.48 -28.68 26.06
CA THR A 194 4.88 -28.85 26.43
C THR A 194 5.54 -27.53 26.81
N ALA A 195 6.64 -27.59 27.57
CA ALA A 195 7.40 -26.38 27.95
C ALA A 195 7.92 -25.61 26.74
N ASP A 196 8.34 -26.31 25.67
CA ASP A 196 8.82 -25.67 24.44
C ASP A 196 7.69 -24.94 23.70
N GLN A 197 6.48 -25.52 23.71
CA GLN A 197 5.31 -24.84 23.14
C GLN A 197 4.90 -23.60 23.96
N VAL A 198 5.02 -23.66 25.30
CA VAL A 198 4.82 -22.47 26.15
C VAL A 198 5.82 -21.38 25.80
N ALA A 199 7.11 -21.71 25.68
CA ALA A 199 8.15 -20.77 25.30
C ALA A 199 7.88 -20.14 23.92
N SER A 200 7.52 -20.97 22.94
CA SER A 200 7.16 -20.51 21.58
C SER A 200 5.94 -19.58 21.58
N ALA A 201 4.91 -19.91 22.36
CA ALA A 201 3.71 -19.08 22.50
C ALA A 201 4.02 -17.70 23.13
N VAL A 202 4.89 -17.66 24.15
CA VAL A 202 5.34 -16.41 24.77
C VAL A 202 6.08 -15.53 23.76
N VAL A 203 7.03 -16.10 23.01
CA VAL A 203 7.76 -15.37 21.97
C VAL A 203 6.81 -14.85 20.88
N ALA A 204 5.84 -15.68 20.46
CA ALA A 204 4.85 -15.26 19.46
C ALA A 204 3.97 -14.10 19.97
N LEU A 205 3.58 -14.10 21.25
CA LEU A 205 2.84 -12.98 21.86
C LEU A 205 3.67 -11.70 21.87
N ASP A 206 4.94 -11.77 22.28
CA ASP A 206 5.84 -10.61 22.32
C ASP A 206 5.99 -10.00 20.90
N VAL A 207 6.14 -10.86 19.87
CA VAL A 207 6.22 -10.42 18.47
C VAL A 207 4.92 -9.73 18.03
N LEU A 208 3.75 -10.33 18.34
CA LEU A 208 2.45 -9.74 17.97
C LEU A 208 2.20 -8.40 18.69
N GLU A 209 2.59 -8.27 19.95
CA GLU A 209 2.51 -7.02 20.69
C GLU A 209 3.43 -5.93 20.11
N ALA A 210 4.67 -6.28 19.76
CA ALA A 210 5.60 -5.35 19.12
C ALA A 210 5.06 -4.86 17.77
N ARG A 211 4.52 -5.76 16.93
CA ARG A 211 3.87 -5.41 15.67
C ARG A 211 2.68 -4.47 15.88
N ALA A 212 1.80 -4.80 16.82
CA ALA A 212 0.63 -3.96 17.13
C ALA A 212 1.03 -2.56 17.60
N ALA A 213 2.07 -2.46 18.43
CA ALA A 213 2.61 -1.18 18.90
C ALA A 213 3.20 -0.35 17.73
N ALA A 214 3.98 -0.96 16.84
CA ALA A 214 4.53 -0.31 15.66
C ALA A 214 3.41 0.17 14.72
N ALA A 215 2.42 -0.69 14.45
CA ALA A 215 1.27 -0.34 13.62
C ALA A 215 0.47 0.84 14.20
N LEU A 216 0.25 0.89 15.51
CA LEU A 216 -0.43 2.01 16.18
C LEU A 216 0.35 3.32 16.03
N ARG A 217 1.68 3.28 16.20
CA ARG A 217 2.54 4.46 16.02
C ARG A 217 2.51 4.98 14.58
N LEU A 218 2.57 4.08 13.58
CA LEU A 218 2.48 4.43 12.16
C LEU A 218 1.12 5.06 11.80
N ARG A 219 0.01 4.50 12.35
CA ARG A 219 -1.33 5.10 12.16
C ARG A 219 -1.42 6.50 12.77
N ARG A 220 -0.84 6.72 13.95
CA ARG A 220 -0.77 8.05 14.57
C ARG A 220 0.11 9.03 13.79
N ALA A 221 1.13 8.52 13.10
CA ALA A 221 1.99 9.30 12.22
C ALA A 221 1.33 9.60 10.84
N GLY A 222 0.12 9.10 10.58
CA GLY A 222 -0.68 9.42 9.40
C GLY A 222 -0.68 8.37 8.29
N ALA A 223 -0.07 7.19 8.50
CA ALA A 223 -0.13 6.09 7.55
C ALA A 223 -1.38 5.21 7.77
N GLU A 224 -1.91 4.64 6.71
CA GLU A 224 -2.76 3.44 6.80
C GLU A 224 -1.83 2.23 6.96
N VAL A 225 -2.09 1.37 7.96
CA VAL A 225 -1.31 0.14 8.15
C VAL A 225 -2.17 -1.06 7.79
N LEU A 226 -1.66 -1.88 6.88
CA LEU A 226 -2.29 -3.05 6.33
C LEU A 226 -1.43 -4.27 6.67
N GLU A 227 -2.03 -5.21 7.37
CA GLU A 227 -1.43 -6.51 7.66
C GLU A 227 -2.35 -7.59 7.09
N ALA A 228 -1.77 -8.56 6.38
CA ALA A 228 -2.53 -9.63 5.74
C ALA A 228 -1.66 -10.88 5.59
N ARG A 229 -2.29 -12.04 5.38
CA ARG A 229 -1.58 -13.24 4.96
C ARG A 229 -0.89 -12.99 3.62
N ALA A 230 0.19 -13.73 3.35
CA ALA A 230 0.97 -13.55 2.12
C ALA A 230 0.11 -13.66 0.85
N GLU A 231 -0.82 -14.63 0.82
CA GLU A 231 -1.74 -14.85 -0.30
C GLU A 231 -2.75 -13.72 -0.52
N ASP A 232 -3.10 -12.97 0.53
CA ASP A 232 -4.10 -11.89 0.48
C ASP A 232 -3.47 -10.50 0.33
N LEU A 233 -2.16 -10.37 0.59
CA LEU A 233 -1.47 -9.08 0.70
C LEU A 233 -1.65 -8.24 -0.56
N ALA A 234 -1.42 -8.82 -1.73
CA ALA A 234 -1.54 -8.13 -3.01
C ALA A 234 -2.96 -7.58 -3.25
N GLY A 235 -3.99 -8.39 -2.99
CA GLY A 235 -5.40 -7.99 -3.12
C GLY A 235 -5.79 -6.88 -2.14
N ARG A 236 -5.27 -6.93 -0.90
CA ARG A 236 -5.49 -5.90 0.11
C ARG A 236 -4.81 -4.59 -0.27
N CYS A 237 -3.57 -4.63 -0.78
CA CYS A 237 -2.85 -3.46 -1.29
C CYS A 237 -3.60 -2.82 -2.46
N LEU A 238 -4.07 -3.61 -3.42
CA LEU A 238 -4.90 -3.13 -4.54
C LEU A 238 -6.16 -2.43 -4.05
N SER A 239 -6.86 -3.04 -3.09
CA SER A 239 -8.07 -2.44 -2.50
C SER A 239 -7.76 -1.10 -1.81
N ALA A 240 -6.63 -0.98 -1.11
CA ALA A 240 -6.20 0.27 -0.48
C ALA A 240 -5.88 1.36 -1.53
N TYR A 241 -5.18 1.01 -2.60
CA TYR A 241 -4.90 1.91 -3.72
C TYR A 241 -6.18 2.43 -4.38
N LEU A 242 -7.12 1.53 -4.71
CA LEU A 242 -8.39 1.91 -5.32
C LEU A 242 -9.24 2.80 -4.39
N ARG A 243 -9.25 2.52 -3.08
CA ARG A 243 -9.90 3.39 -2.08
C ARG A 243 -9.24 4.77 -2.01
N ALA A 244 -7.92 4.84 -2.02
CA ALA A 244 -7.20 6.12 -1.99
C ALA A 244 -7.53 6.95 -3.25
N LYS A 245 -7.55 6.30 -4.41
CA LYS A 245 -7.91 6.90 -5.69
C LYS A 245 -9.35 7.42 -5.70
N SER A 246 -10.32 6.64 -5.21
CA SER A 246 -11.74 7.02 -5.18
C SER A 246 -12.07 8.17 -4.21
N ARG A 247 -11.24 8.36 -3.17
CA ARG A 247 -11.45 9.41 -2.16
C ARG A 247 -10.75 10.75 -2.49
N ALA A 248 -10.22 10.92 -3.70
CA ALA A 248 -9.41 12.07 -4.09
C ALA A 248 -8.25 12.38 -3.11
N ARG A 249 -7.74 11.38 -2.41
CA ARG A 249 -6.61 11.50 -1.48
C ARG A 249 -5.26 11.42 -2.17
N LEU A 250 -5.26 11.41 -3.48
CA LEU A 250 -4.07 11.36 -4.33
C LEU A 250 -3.77 12.69 -4.97
#